data_a6b6eb02d64309083fa1c32d3ee64fda
#
_entry.id   a6b6eb02d64309083fa1c32d3ee64fda
#
_cell.length_a   1.000
_cell.length_b   1.000
_cell.length_c   1.000
_cell.angle_alpha   90.00
_cell.angle_beta   90.00
_cell.angle_gamma   90.00
#
_symmetry.space_group_name_H-M   'P 1'
#
loop_
_entity.id
_entity.type
_entity.pdbx_description
1 polymer ?
#
loop_
_entity_poly.entity_id
_entity_poly.type
_entity_poly.pdbx_seq_one_letter_code
_entity_poly.pdbx_strand_id
1 'polypeptide(L)'
;MKKVVFLLLDGARKDTVEKYLDLGYLPNLNELINNGGSISSATSVFPSTTGPAYTPFLMGLFPGNANLPGIRWFDKVNFSKNKLSLMAHRSYVGIEGLLLNDD
;
A
#
# COMPACT_ATOMS: atom_id res chain seq x y z
N MET A 1 -6.80 -25.15 15.83
CA MET A 1 -7.14 -24.22 14.73
C MET A 1 -5.92 -23.30 14.52
N LYS A 2 -5.36 -23.25 13.30
CA LYS A 2 -4.23 -22.34 12.99
C LYS A 2 -4.78 -20.92 12.87
N LYS A 3 -4.14 -19.96 13.53
CA LYS A 3 -4.48 -18.54 13.44
C LYS A 3 -3.41 -17.85 12.60
N VAL A 4 -3.83 -16.93 11.72
CA VAL A 4 -2.93 -16.10 10.92
C VAL A 4 -3.17 -14.65 11.29
N VAL A 5 -2.10 -13.92 11.54
CA VAL A 5 -2.13 -12.46 11.73
C VAL A 5 -1.28 -11.85 10.64
N PHE A 6 -1.87 -10.92 9.89
CA PHE A 6 -1.20 -10.16 8.85
C PHE A 6 -1.07 -8.70 9.30
N LEU A 7 0.16 -8.21 9.35
CA LEU A 7 0.48 -6.82 9.73
C LEU A 7 1.13 -6.12 8.54
N LEU A 8 0.52 -5.04 8.08
CA LEU A 8 1.06 -4.18 7.04
C LEU A 8 1.54 -2.88 7.67
N LEU A 9 2.85 -2.67 7.67
CA LEU A 9 3.49 -1.52 8.32
C LEU A 9 4.01 -0.56 7.25
N ASP A 10 3.42 0.62 7.20
CA ASP A 10 3.86 1.68 6.30
C ASP A 10 5.25 2.22 6.71
N GLY A 11 6.10 2.49 5.72
CA GLY A 11 7.43 3.03 5.96
C GLY A 11 8.45 2.08 6.61
N ALA A 12 8.11 0.80 6.84
CA ALA A 12 9.00 -0.21 7.40
C ALA A 12 10.05 -0.66 6.37
N ARG A 13 11.01 0.19 6.08
CA ARG A 13 12.13 -0.11 5.17
C ARG A 13 13.02 -1.20 5.75
N LYS A 14 13.48 -2.11 4.90
CA LYS A 14 14.35 -3.24 5.28
C LYS A 14 15.58 -2.79 6.07
N ASP A 15 16.33 -1.86 5.50
CA ASP A 15 17.58 -1.35 6.11
C ASP A 15 17.35 -0.73 7.51
N THR A 16 16.21 -0.07 7.69
CA THR A 16 15.82 0.51 8.97
C THR A 16 15.44 -0.57 9.98
N VAL A 17 14.64 -1.55 9.56
CA VAL A 17 14.23 -2.66 10.42
C VAL A 17 15.45 -3.49 10.85
N GLU A 18 16.33 -3.86 9.94
CA GLU A 18 17.56 -4.60 10.24
C GLU A 18 18.45 -3.83 11.23
N LYS A 19 18.66 -2.54 11.01
CA LYS A 19 19.41 -1.69 11.94
C LYS A 19 18.83 -1.70 13.35
N TYR A 20 17.50 -1.60 13.49
CA TYR A 20 16.87 -1.59 14.81
C TYR A 20 16.83 -2.98 15.47
N LEU A 21 16.83 -4.05 14.68
CA LEU A 21 17.04 -5.41 15.20
C LEU A 21 18.45 -5.55 15.78
N ASP A 22 19.48 -5.14 15.04
CA ASP A 22 20.88 -5.20 15.47
C ASP A 22 21.14 -4.36 16.73
N LEU A 23 20.46 -3.23 16.87
CA LEU A 23 20.52 -2.38 18.05
C LEU A 23 19.67 -2.87 19.23
N GLY A 24 18.93 -3.97 19.08
CA GLY A 24 18.08 -4.54 20.11
C GLY A 24 16.79 -3.77 20.42
N TYR A 25 16.41 -2.82 19.58
CA TYR A 25 15.18 -2.02 19.77
C TYR A 25 13.89 -2.73 19.37
N LEU A 26 14.00 -3.91 18.74
CA LEU A 26 12.86 -4.73 18.32
C LEU A 26 12.90 -6.12 18.97
N PRO A 27 12.86 -6.21 20.31
CA PRO A 27 13.09 -7.49 21.02
C PRO A 27 12.05 -8.55 20.67
N ASN A 28 10.77 -8.18 20.54
CA ASN A 28 9.70 -9.13 20.22
C ASN A 28 9.82 -9.67 18.77
N LEU A 29 10.25 -8.83 17.83
CA LEU A 29 10.50 -9.26 16.46
C LEU A 29 11.72 -10.18 16.39
N ASN A 30 12.76 -9.85 17.13
CA ASN A 30 13.96 -10.69 17.24
C ASN A 30 13.62 -12.07 17.85
N GLU A 31 12.78 -12.11 18.88
CA GLU A 31 12.31 -13.36 19.46
C GLU A 31 11.51 -14.20 18.45
N LEU A 32 10.62 -13.60 17.70
CA LEU A 32 9.88 -14.30 16.63
C LEU A 32 10.81 -14.91 15.60
N ILE A 33 11.86 -14.18 15.19
CA ILE A 33 12.85 -14.68 14.23
C ILE A 33 13.61 -15.86 14.82
N ASN A 34 14.08 -15.74 16.05
CA ASN A 34 14.82 -16.81 16.75
C ASN A 34 13.97 -18.06 16.99
N ASN A 35 12.66 -17.92 17.07
CA ASN A 35 11.70 -19.03 17.24
C ASN A 35 11.21 -19.63 15.90
N GLY A 36 11.96 -19.45 14.83
CA GLY A 36 11.67 -20.06 13.52
C GLY A 36 11.05 -19.11 12.50
N GLY A 37 10.97 -17.82 12.82
CA GLY A 37 10.62 -16.78 11.85
C GLY A 37 11.74 -16.51 10.86
N SER A 38 11.42 -15.76 9.80
CA SER A 38 12.40 -15.34 8.79
C SER A 38 12.13 -13.93 8.31
N ILE A 39 13.20 -13.25 7.90
CA ILE A 39 13.13 -11.96 7.21
C ILE A 39 13.55 -12.17 5.76
N SER A 40 12.74 -11.66 4.83
CA SER A 40 13.03 -11.66 3.41
C SER A 40 12.92 -10.25 2.84
N SER A 41 13.74 -9.97 1.83
CA SER A 41 13.63 -8.73 1.06
C SER A 41 12.56 -8.86 0.01
N ALA A 42 11.82 -7.78 -0.19
CA ALA A 42 10.91 -7.66 -1.33
C ALA A 42 11.08 -6.29 -1.98
N THR A 43 10.81 -6.21 -3.27
CA THR A 43 10.73 -4.96 -4.01
C THR A 43 9.27 -4.55 -4.10
N SER A 44 8.99 -3.30 -3.73
CA SER A 44 7.64 -2.75 -3.86
C SER A 44 7.22 -2.65 -5.33
N VAL A 45 5.92 -2.62 -5.56
CA VAL A 45 5.35 -2.34 -6.88
C VAL A 45 5.57 -0.87 -7.27
N PHE A 46 5.41 -0.56 -8.55
CA PHE A 46 5.40 0.81 -9.04
C PHE A 46 3.96 1.24 -9.37
N PRO A 47 3.54 2.45 -8.94
CA PRO A 47 4.25 3.37 -8.04
C PRO A 47 4.25 2.86 -6.59
N SER A 48 5.34 3.12 -5.86
CA SER A 48 5.55 2.65 -4.48
C SER A 48 4.95 3.57 -3.40
N THR A 49 3.95 4.35 -3.75
CA THR A 49 3.17 5.15 -2.80
C THR A 49 2.19 4.28 -2.02
N THR A 50 1.79 4.69 -0.83
CA THR A 50 1.04 3.89 0.15
C THR A 50 -0.14 3.13 -0.45
N GLY A 51 -1.08 3.79 -1.12
CA GLY A 51 -2.27 3.13 -1.68
C GLY A 51 -1.92 2.10 -2.75
N PRO A 52 -1.25 2.47 -3.85
CA PRO A 52 -0.82 1.53 -4.87
C PRO A 52 0.04 0.39 -4.33
N ALA A 53 0.97 0.67 -3.40
CA ALA A 53 1.82 -0.36 -2.82
C ALA A 53 1.06 -1.39 -1.96
N TYR A 54 -0.11 -1.04 -1.47
CA TYR A 54 -0.94 -1.92 -0.65
C TYR A 54 -1.86 -2.83 -1.46
N THR A 55 -2.14 -2.52 -2.73
CA THR A 55 -3.07 -3.29 -3.56
C THR A 55 -2.71 -4.77 -3.68
N PRO A 56 -1.43 -5.20 -3.84
CA PRO A 56 -1.11 -6.62 -3.90
C PRO A 56 -1.47 -7.37 -2.62
N PHE A 57 -1.32 -6.73 -1.47
CA PHE A 57 -1.60 -7.34 -0.16
C PHE A 57 -3.09 -7.38 0.17
N LEU A 58 -3.82 -6.32 -0.15
CA LEU A 58 -5.22 -6.17 0.22
C LEU A 58 -6.18 -6.78 -0.82
N MET A 59 -5.79 -6.77 -2.09
CA MET A 59 -6.65 -7.12 -3.21
C MET A 59 -6.09 -8.25 -4.08
N GLY A 60 -4.82 -8.63 -3.90
CA GLY A 60 -4.13 -9.58 -4.78
C GLY A 60 -3.90 -9.05 -6.20
N LEU A 61 -3.97 -7.73 -6.40
CA LEU A 61 -3.88 -7.08 -7.70
C LEU A 61 -2.72 -6.08 -7.74
N PHE A 62 -2.10 -5.93 -8.90
CA PHE A 62 -1.18 -4.82 -9.13
C PHE A 62 -1.93 -3.49 -9.29
N PRO A 63 -1.29 -2.35 -8.98
CA PRO A 63 -1.95 -1.03 -9.04
C PRO A 63 -2.63 -0.73 -10.38
N GLY A 64 -2.03 -1.13 -11.49
CA GLY A 64 -2.62 -0.96 -12.82
C GLY A 64 -3.91 -1.75 -13.02
N ASN A 65 -3.99 -2.96 -12.47
CA ASN A 65 -5.19 -3.79 -12.53
C ASN A 65 -6.27 -3.32 -11.55
N ALA A 66 -5.87 -2.66 -10.47
CA ALA A 66 -6.77 -2.07 -9.48
C ALA A 66 -7.22 -0.64 -9.86
N ASN A 67 -6.82 -0.12 -11.02
CA ASN A 67 -7.06 1.26 -11.43
C ASN A 67 -6.63 2.31 -10.39
N LEU A 68 -5.56 2.03 -9.65
CA LEU A 68 -5.04 2.85 -8.56
C LEU A 68 -3.62 3.35 -8.88
N PRO A 69 -3.44 4.29 -9.82
CA PRO A 69 -2.11 4.69 -10.29
C PRO A 69 -1.36 5.63 -9.32
N GLY A 70 -2.01 6.12 -8.28
CA GLY A 70 -1.41 7.05 -7.33
C GLY A 70 -2.38 7.46 -6.23
N ILE A 71 -1.97 8.42 -5.40
CA ILE A 71 -2.84 9.01 -4.35
C ILE A 71 -3.99 9.81 -4.98
N ARG A 72 -3.67 10.53 -6.04
CA ARG A 72 -4.61 11.28 -6.87
C ARG A 72 -4.26 11.08 -8.32
N TRP A 73 -5.24 11.00 -9.17
CA TRP A 73 -5.02 10.87 -10.61
C TRP A 73 -6.13 11.54 -11.41
N PHE A 74 -5.85 11.74 -12.70
CA PHE A 74 -6.77 12.34 -13.63
C PHE A 74 -7.45 11.26 -14.48
N ASP A 75 -8.77 11.21 -14.43
CA ASP A 75 -9.59 10.28 -15.21
C ASP A 75 -9.89 10.86 -16.60
N LYS A 76 -9.10 10.45 -17.58
CA LYS A 76 -9.23 10.91 -18.98
C LYS A 76 -10.56 10.51 -19.59
N VAL A 77 -11.14 9.38 -19.18
CA VAL A 77 -12.39 8.88 -19.76
C VAL A 77 -13.56 9.77 -19.32
N ASN A 78 -13.66 10.06 -18.04
CA ASN A 78 -14.70 10.94 -17.51
C ASN A 78 -14.52 12.39 -18.01
N PHE A 79 -13.29 12.87 -18.10
CA PHE A 79 -13.03 14.19 -18.68
C PHE A 79 -13.45 14.29 -20.16
N SER A 80 -13.21 13.25 -20.96
CA SER A 80 -13.62 13.25 -22.37
C SER A 80 -15.12 13.26 -22.57
N LYS A 81 -15.87 12.64 -21.65
CA LYS A 81 -17.34 12.61 -21.68
C LYS A 81 -17.97 13.92 -21.22
N ASN A 82 -17.33 14.62 -20.30
CA ASN A 82 -17.85 15.87 -19.74
C ASN A 82 -16.72 16.84 -19.38
N LYS A 83 -16.34 17.70 -20.33
CA LYS A 83 -15.22 18.64 -20.22
C LYS A 83 -15.32 19.67 -19.09
N LEU A 84 -16.50 19.84 -18.50
CA LEU A 84 -16.75 20.73 -17.36
C LEU A 84 -16.83 19.98 -16.03
N SER A 85 -16.61 18.67 -16.05
CA SER A 85 -16.75 17.86 -14.85
C SER A 85 -15.57 18.03 -13.91
N LEU A 86 -15.85 18.51 -12.69
CA LEU A 86 -14.93 18.43 -11.57
C LEU A 86 -14.63 16.98 -11.17
N MET A 87 -15.40 16.01 -11.67
CA MET A 87 -15.27 14.57 -11.43
C MET A 87 -14.19 13.88 -12.27
N ALA A 88 -13.40 14.63 -13.03
CA ALA A 88 -12.22 14.08 -13.72
C ALA A 88 -11.04 13.79 -12.80
N HIS A 89 -11.08 14.26 -11.57
CA HIS A 89 -10.09 13.94 -10.54
C HIS A 89 -10.57 12.78 -9.68
N ARG A 90 -9.68 11.82 -9.46
CA ARG A 90 -9.90 10.67 -8.56
C ARG A 90 -8.91 10.72 -7.42
N SER A 91 -9.32 10.25 -6.25
CA SER A 91 -8.46 10.13 -5.06
C SER A 91 -8.94 8.96 -4.21
N TYR A 92 -8.04 8.27 -3.52
CA TYR A 92 -8.42 7.29 -2.49
C TYR A 92 -8.30 7.87 -1.07
N VAL A 93 -7.96 9.14 -0.92
CA VAL A 93 -7.76 9.78 0.38
C VAL A 93 -8.76 10.92 0.61
N GLY A 94 -9.16 11.09 1.88
CA GLY A 94 -10.02 12.18 2.32
C GLY A 94 -11.45 12.11 1.79
N ILE A 95 -12.17 13.21 1.95
CA ILE A 95 -13.55 13.35 1.47
C ILE A 95 -13.65 13.16 -0.05
N GLU A 96 -12.62 13.58 -0.78
CA GLU A 96 -12.54 13.36 -2.23
C GLU A 96 -12.59 11.88 -2.60
N GLY A 97 -11.96 11.01 -1.79
CA GLY A 97 -12.01 9.56 -2.01
C GLY A 97 -13.41 8.96 -1.83
N LEU A 98 -14.24 9.57 -1.00
CA LEU A 98 -15.63 9.15 -0.80
C LEU A 98 -16.56 9.69 -1.89
N LEU A 99 -16.32 10.91 -2.37
CA LEU A 99 -17.22 11.59 -3.29
C LEU A 99 -16.93 11.32 -4.77
N LEU A 100 -15.68 10.95 -5.11
CA LEU A 100 -15.21 10.84 -6.50
C LEU A 100 -15.07 9.39 -7.00
N ASN A 101 -15.28 8.40 -6.15
CA ASN A 101 -15.11 6.98 -6.48
C ASN A 101 -16.43 6.18 -6.43
N ASP A 102 -17.57 6.89 -6.48
CA ASP A 102 -18.90 6.26 -6.54
C ASP A 102 -19.17 5.73 -7.96
N ASP A 103 -18.56 4.58 -8.29
CA ASP A 103 -18.93 3.76 -9.45
C ASP A 103 -18.90 2.27 -9.09
#